data_877a3920ccf1a03c7cefe35430fbbecb
#
_entry.id   877a3920ccf1a03c7cefe35430fbbecb
#
_cell.length_a   1.000
_cell.length_b   1.000
_cell.length_c   1.000
_cell.angle_alpha   90.00
_cell.angle_beta   90.00
_cell.angle_gamma   90.00
#
_symmetry.space_group_name_H-M   'P 1'
#
loop_
_entity.id
_entity.type
_entity.pdbx_description
1 polymer ?
#
loop_
_entity_poly.entity_id
_entity_poly.type
_entity_poly.pdbx_seq_one_letter_code
_entity_poly.pdbx_strand_id
1 'polypeptide(L)'
;PPTTFYGSSLTEGSIISDGCVVNDGAKIVDSVIGPCTVIAKNVELDGTVIVGRDEIMKRTQAEQDIGEGTVIRRCIVDSDAMIGANVRILNEAGVQNIDRSEDGYVISDGIVTILGGATIPDGFII
;
A
#
# COMPACT_ATOMS: atom_id res chain seq x y z
N PRO A 1 -7.15 8.89 16.39
CA PRO A 1 -8.54 8.81 15.93
C PRO A 1 -8.88 7.46 15.32
N PRO A 2 -10.13 7.06 15.38
CA PRO A 2 -10.53 5.80 14.78
C PRO A 2 -10.37 5.82 13.26
N THR A 3 -10.21 4.62 12.69
CA THR A 3 -10.16 4.46 11.23
C THR A 3 -11.53 4.72 10.61
N THR A 4 -11.55 5.42 9.50
CA THR A 4 -12.76 5.75 8.77
C THR A 4 -12.88 4.86 7.53
N PHE A 5 -14.03 4.20 7.38
CA PHE A 5 -14.35 3.38 6.21
C PHE A 5 -15.47 4.06 5.43
N TYR A 6 -15.29 4.22 4.12
CA TYR A 6 -16.29 4.80 3.24
C TYR A 6 -16.88 3.75 2.30
N GLY A 7 -18.18 3.83 2.06
CA GLY A 7 -18.86 3.03 1.04
C GLY A 7 -18.77 1.53 1.28
N SER A 8 -18.50 0.79 0.22
CA SER A 8 -18.56 -0.68 0.17
C SER A 8 -17.19 -1.34 0.32
N SER A 9 -16.34 -0.82 1.19
CA SER A 9 -15.03 -1.44 1.44
C SER A 9 -15.19 -2.81 2.11
N LEU A 10 -14.27 -3.74 1.81
CA LEU A 10 -14.24 -5.09 2.37
C LEU A 10 -12.90 -5.32 3.07
N THR A 11 -12.95 -5.80 4.32
CA THR A 11 -11.75 -6.21 5.04
C THR A 11 -11.93 -7.61 5.60
N GLU A 12 -10.97 -8.49 5.36
CA GLU A 12 -10.96 -9.86 5.87
C GLU A 12 -9.58 -10.24 6.36
N GLY A 13 -9.52 -10.90 7.53
CA GLY A 13 -8.28 -11.43 8.08
C GLY A 13 -7.19 -10.40 8.28
N SER A 14 -7.55 -9.14 8.44
CA SER A 14 -6.62 -8.01 8.41
C SER A 14 -6.62 -7.24 9.71
N ILE A 15 -5.50 -6.58 9.99
CA ILE A 15 -5.35 -5.67 11.12
C ILE A 15 -5.16 -4.27 10.55
N ILE A 16 -6.02 -3.35 10.94
CA ILE A 16 -5.95 -1.95 10.48
C ILE A 16 -5.76 -1.06 11.70
N SER A 17 -4.66 -0.34 11.72
CA SER A 17 -4.31 0.57 12.82
C SER A 17 -5.19 1.82 12.81
N ASP A 18 -5.10 2.59 13.88
CA ASP A 18 -5.88 3.82 14.02
C ASP A 18 -5.46 4.90 13.02
N GLY A 19 -6.37 5.83 12.77
CA GLY A 19 -6.13 7.01 11.96
C GLY A 19 -6.10 6.75 10.46
N CYS A 20 -6.45 5.54 10.02
CA CYS A 20 -6.50 5.22 8.60
C CYS A 20 -7.77 5.73 7.94
N VAL A 21 -7.73 5.88 6.63
CA VAL A 21 -8.90 6.15 5.81
C VAL A 21 -8.95 5.07 4.72
N VAL A 22 -10.06 4.35 4.66
CA VAL A 22 -10.29 3.30 3.66
C VAL A 22 -11.46 3.73 2.78
N ASN A 23 -11.21 4.00 1.53
CA ASN A 23 -12.21 4.54 0.62
C ASN A 23 -13.03 3.45 -0.07
N ASP A 24 -14.09 3.89 -0.75
CA ASP A 24 -15.10 3.03 -1.36
C ASP A 24 -14.48 2.01 -2.33
N GLY A 25 -14.96 0.79 -2.28
CA GLY A 25 -14.53 -0.30 -3.15
C GLY A 25 -13.17 -0.92 -2.83
N ALA A 26 -12.48 -0.44 -1.80
CA ALA A 26 -11.22 -1.03 -1.39
C ALA A 26 -11.45 -2.43 -0.80
N LYS A 27 -10.54 -3.35 -1.12
CA LYS A 27 -10.52 -4.71 -0.57
C LYS A 27 -9.20 -4.95 0.11
N ILE A 28 -9.24 -5.31 1.38
CA ILE A 28 -8.04 -5.57 2.19
C ILE A 28 -8.18 -6.97 2.77
N VAL A 29 -7.31 -7.88 2.33
CA VAL A 29 -7.37 -9.29 2.70
C VAL A 29 -6.01 -9.72 3.26
N ASP A 30 -6.01 -10.40 4.41
CA ASP A 30 -4.82 -10.99 5.02
C ASP A 30 -3.64 -10.01 5.09
N SER A 31 -3.93 -8.78 5.44
CA SER A 31 -2.97 -7.66 5.41
C SER A 31 -2.89 -6.95 6.76
N VAL A 32 -1.78 -6.25 6.96
CA VAL A 32 -1.57 -5.39 8.14
C VAL A 32 -1.35 -3.97 7.64
N ILE A 33 -2.20 -3.05 8.08
CA ILE A 33 -2.15 -1.66 7.68
C ILE A 33 -1.74 -0.82 8.89
N GLY A 34 -0.57 -0.20 8.79
CA GLY A 34 -0.03 0.65 9.84
C GLY A 34 -0.76 1.98 9.96
N PRO A 35 -0.44 2.77 11.00
CA PRO A 35 -1.22 3.94 11.37
C PRO A 35 -1.23 5.03 10.30
N CYS A 36 -2.32 5.78 10.25
CA CYS A 36 -2.49 6.98 9.44
C CYS A 36 -2.35 6.75 7.93
N THR A 37 -2.64 5.54 7.46
CA THR A 37 -2.58 5.18 6.04
C THR A 37 -3.88 5.56 5.35
N VAL A 38 -3.78 6.18 4.18
CA VAL A 38 -4.93 6.50 3.33
C VAL A 38 -4.94 5.57 2.12
N ILE A 39 -5.97 4.75 2.04
CA ILE A 39 -6.21 3.80 0.96
C ILE A 39 -7.28 4.39 0.04
N ALA A 40 -6.95 4.59 -1.22
CA ALA A 40 -7.86 5.16 -2.20
C ALA A 40 -8.96 4.18 -2.64
N LYS A 41 -9.88 4.67 -3.46
CA LYS A 41 -10.97 3.85 -3.99
C LYS A 41 -10.46 2.68 -4.82
N ASN A 42 -11.15 1.56 -4.72
CA ASN A 42 -10.92 0.39 -5.56
C ASN A 42 -9.50 -0.20 -5.46
N VAL A 43 -8.80 0.05 -4.38
CA VAL A 43 -7.51 -0.56 -4.09
C VAL A 43 -7.74 -2.01 -3.64
N GLU A 44 -6.89 -2.92 -4.08
CA GLU A 44 -6.89 -4.30 -3.62
C GLU A 44 -5.54 -4.63 -2.97
N LEU A 45 -5.58 -5.03 -1.71
CA LEU A 45 -4.40 -5.46 -0.96
C LEU A 45 -4.61 -6.89 -0.49
N ASP A 46 -3.63 -7.75 -0.75
CA ASP A 46 -3.62 -9.13 -0.31
C ASP A 46 -2.24 -9.52 0.21
N GLY A 47 -2.18 -10.07 1.41
CA GLY A 47 -0.92 -10.52 2.00
C GLY A 47 0.13 -9.41 2.10
N THR A 48 -0.30 -8.18 2.32
CA THR A 48 0.54 -6.98 2.25
C THR A 48 0.68 -6.33 3.63
N VAL A 49 1.87 -5.86 3.93
CA VAL A 49 2.14 -5.08 5.15
C VAL A 49 2.45 -3.64 4.74
N ILE A 50 1.67 -2.70 5.24
CA ILE A 50 1.94 -1.28 5.08
C ILE A 50 2.38 -0.75 6.44
N VAL A 51 3.61 -0.25 6.53
CA VAL A 51 4.18 0.22 7.79
C VAL A 51 3.44 1.47 8.29
N GLY A 52 2.99 2.31 7.37
CA GLY A 52 2.21 3.48 7.70
C GLY A 52 3.04 4.74 7.86
N ARG A 53 2.43 5.75 8.44
CA ARG A 53 3.06 7.06 8.61
C ARG A 53 3.22 7.43 10.08
N ASP A 54 4.18 8.30 10.33
CA ASP A 54 4.31 8.95 11.61
C ASP A 54 3.19 10.00 11.74
N GLU A 55 2.47 9.98 12.86
CA GLU A 55 1.40 10.95 13.16
C GLU A 55 1.88 12.40 13.16
N ILE A 56 3.17 12.61 13.41
CA ILE A 56 3.78 13.93 13.44
C ILE A 56 3.88 14.54 12.04
N MET A 57 3.88 13.71 11.02
CA MET A 57 3.94 14.14 9.62
C MET A 57 2.57 14.60 9.16
N LYS A 58 2.34 15.90 9.21
CA LYS A 58 1.11 16.48 8.65
C LYS A 58 1.12 16.36 7.14
N ARG A 59 0.06 15.81 6.60
CA ARG A 59 -0.15 15.77 5.16
C ARG A 59 -1.47 16.42 4.80
N THR A 60 -1.59 16.80 3.53
CA THR A 60 -2.85 17.30 3.02
C THR A 60 -3.86 16.15 2.88
N GLN A 61 -5.15 16.44 2.97
CA GLN A 61 -6.19 15.43 2.82
C GLN A 61 -6.22 14.80 1.40
N ALA A 62 -5.60 15.46 0.44
CA ALA A 62 -5.54 14.96 -0.94
C ALA A 62 -4.48 13.86 -1.13
N GLU A 63 -3.54 13.74 -0.21
CA GLU A 63 -2.48 12.74 -0.32
C GLU A 63 -2.99 11.35 0.03
N GLN A 64 -2.75 10.40 -0.86
CA GLN A 64 -3.10 8.99 -0.68
C GLN A 64 -1.82 8.17 -0.66
N ASP A 65 -1.71 7.25 0.30
CA ASP A 65 -0.55 6.37 0.36
C ASP A 65 -0.59 5.33 -0.74
N ILE A 66 -1.79 4.83 -1.03
CA ILE A 66 -2.04 3.88 -2.10
C ILE A 66 -3.08 4.48 -3.02
N GLY A 67 -2.72 4.73 -4.27
CA GLY A 67 -3.57 5.39 -5.25
C GLY A 67 -4.69 4.52 -5.79
N GLU A 68 -5.70 5.16 -6.35
CA GLU A 68 -6.93 4.52 -6.83
C GLU A 68 -6.64 3.40 -7.83
N GLY A 69 -7.33 2.27 -7.66
CA GLY A 69 -7.26 1.13 -8.57
C GLY A 69 -5.99 0.29 -8.47
N THR A 70 -5.11 0.59 -7.54
CA THR A 70 -3.86 -0.16 -7.35
C THR A 70 -4.11 -1.53 -6.75
N VAL A 71 -3.40 -2.53 -7.25
CA VAL A 71 -3.47 -3.92 -6.77
C VAL A 71 -2.10 -4.34 -6.27
N ILE A 72 -2.04 -4.78 -5.02
CA ILE A 72 -0.78 -5.17 -4.35
C ILE A 72 -0.96 -6.54 -3.71
N ARG A 73 -0.03 -7.44 -3.99
CA ARG A 73 0.03 -8.76 -3.38
C ARG A 73 1.43 -9.07 -2.86
N ARG A 74 1.49 -9.65 -1.66
CA ARG A 74 2.72 -10.17 -1.05
C ARG A 74 3.83 -9.12 -1.08
N CYS A 75 3.54 -7.97 -0.51
CA CYS A 75 4.43 -6.81 -0.54
C CYS A 75 4.56 -6.20 0.84
N ILE A 76 5.71 -5.61 1.11
CA ILE A 76 5.93 -4.76 2.27
C ILE A 76 6.09 -3.33 1.74
N VAL A 77 5.27 -2.42 2.24
CA VAL A 77 5.35 -1.00 1.90
C VAL A 77 5.92 -0.28 3.12
N ASP A 78 7.16 0.15 3.00
CA ASP A 78 7.87 0.78 4.12
C ASP A 78 7.38 2.21 4.38
N SER A 79 7.84 2.79 5.48
CA SER A 79 7.35 4.08 5.99
C SER A 79 7.39 5.19 4.95
N ASP A 80 6.32 5.96 4.88
CA ASP A 80 6.21 7.17 4.05
C ASP A 80 6.36 6.94 2.54
N ALA A 81 6.29 5.70 2.09
CA ALA A 81 6.25 5.41 0.66
C ALA A 81 4.89 5.83 0.09
N MET A 82 4.91 6.33 -1.14
CA MET A 82 3.73 6.75 -1.88
C MET A 82 3.59 5.89 -3.13
N ILE A 83 2.48 5.21 -3.28
CA ILE A 83 2.19 4.38 -4.44
C ILE A 83 1.07 5.05 -5.25
N GLY A 84 1.32 5.29 -6.52
CA GLY A 84 0.38 5.97 -7.39
C GLY A 84 -0.87 5.16 -7.72
N ALA A 85 -1.64 5.66 -8.67
CA ALA A 85 -2.88 5.03 -9.14
C ALA A 85 -2.59 3.95 -10.19
N ASN A 86 -3.44 2.93 -10.22
CA ASN A 86 -3.36 1.85 -11.22
C ASN A 86 -2.00 1.14 -11.27
N VAL A 87 -1.31 1.09 -10.15
CA VAL A 87 -0.07 0.34 -9.99
C VAL A 87 -0.41 -1.14 -9.77
N ARG A 88 0.41 -2.02 -10.31
CA ARG A 88 0.23 -3.46 -10.11
C ARG A 88 1.52 -4.03 -9.55
N ILE A 89 1.47 -4.45 -8.30
CA ILE A 89 2.60 -5.09 -7.61
C ILE A 89 2.21 -6.55 -7.37
N LEU A 90 2.48 -7.40 -8.35
CA LEU A 90 2.07 -8.79 -8.35
C LEU A 90 3.25 -9.75 -8.45
N ASN A 91 4.39 -9.27 -8.94
CA ASN A 91 5.57 -10.12 -9.22
C ASN A 91 5.19 -11.39 -10.00
N GLU A 92 4.45 -11.22 -11.10
CA GLU A 92 3.94 -12.35 -11.89
C GLU A 92 5.06 -13.21 -12.47
N ALA A 93 6.21 -12.59 -12.76
CA ALA A 93 7.38 -13.31 -13.27
C ALA A 93 8.05 -14.19 -12.20
N GLY A 94 7.65 -14.08 -10.95
CA GLY A 94 8.23 -14.88 -9.86
C GLY A 94 9.68 -14.57 -9.57
N VAL A 95 10.09 -13.32 -9.75
CA VAL A 95 11.45 -12.90 -9.45
C VAL A 95 11.72 -13.10 -7.96
N GLN A 96 12.81 -13.80 -7.64
CA GLN A 96 13.14 -14.13 -6.26
C GLN A 96 14.00 -13.07 -5.61
N ASN A 97 14.98 -12.55 -6.31
CA ASN A 97 15.91 -11.58 -5.73
C ASN A 97 16.36 -10.59 -6.79
N ILE A 98 16.11 -9.32 -6.56
CA ILE A 98 16.57 -8.24 -7.41
C ILE A 98 16.65 -6.94 -6.61
N ASP A 99 17.64 -6.12 -6.92
CA ASP A 99 17.75 -4.77 -6.36
C ASP A 99 17.37 -3.75 -7.43
N ARG A 100 16.27 -3.07 -7.20
CA ARG A 100 15.77 -1.94 -7.99
C ARG A 100 15.61 -0.70 -7.11
N SER A 101 16.55 -0.49 -6.20
CA SER A 101 16.47 0.62 -5.26
C SER A 101 16.43 1.98 -5.94
N GLU A 102 17.02 2.14 -7.13
CA GLU A 102 16.90 3.36 -7.92
C GLU A 102 15.46 3.63 -8.40
N ASP A 103 14.64 2.58 -8.50
CA ASP A 103 13.22 2.69 -8.84
C ASP A 103 12.32 2.62 -7.60
N GLY A 104 12.91 2.52 -6.41
CA GLY A 104 12.19 2.55 -5.14
C GLY A 104 11.79 1.20 -4.59
N TYR A 105 12.31 0.07 -5.10
CA TYR A 105 11.95 -1.23 -4.56
C TYR A 105 13.07 -2.27 -4.68
N VAL A 106 12.92 -3.33 -3.90
CA VAL A 106 13.74 -4.55 -3.99
C VAL A 106 12.81 -5.76 -3.91
N ILE A 107 13.27 -6.90 -4.39
CA ILE A 107 12.58 -8.18 -4.20
C ILE A 107 13.56 -9.12 -3.49
N SER A 108 13.08 -9.75 -2.42
CA SER A 108 13.87 -10.72 -1.66
C SER A 108 12.99 -11.93 -1.36
N ASP A 109 13.45 -13.10 -1.73
CA ASP A 109 12.70 -14.36 -1.59
C ASP A 109 11.27 -14.27 -2.16
N GLY A 110 11.12 -13.57 -3.27
CA GLY A 110 9.85 -13.38 -3.96
C GLY A 110 8.93 -12.32 -3.37
N ILE A 111 9.35 -11.65 -2.30
CA ILE A 111 8.55 -10.60 -1.64
C ILE A 111 9.07 -9.24 -2.07
N VAL A 112 8.16 -8.42 -2.60
CA VAL A 112 8.48 -7.06 -3.01
C VAL A 112 8.47 -6.17 -1.77
N THR A 113 9.49 -5.34 -1.62
CA THR A 113 9.52 -4.28 -0.62
C THR A 113 9.63 -2.93 -1.32
N ILE A 114 8.63 -2.08 -1.09
CA ILE A 114 8.70 -0.68 -1.51
C ILE A 114 9.46 0.08 -0.43
N LEU A 115 10.53 0.74 -0.82
CA LEU A 115 11.46 1.35 0.12
C LEU A 115 10.87 2.60 0.77
N GLY A 116 11.28 2.88 2.01
CA GLY A 116 10.82 4.03 2.76
C GLY A 116 11.01 5.33 2.00
N GLY A 117 9.96 6.17 1.96
CA GLY A 117 9.98 7.45 1.26
C GLY A 117 9.97 7.37 -0.26
N ALA A 118 9.93 6.16 -0.83
CA ALA A 118 9.90 6.01 -2.29
C ALA A 118 8.56 6.44 -2.87
N THR A 119 8.58 6.91 -4.11
CA THR A 119 7.38 7.21 -4.87
C THR A 119 7.31 6.27 -6.07
N ILE A 120 6.26 5.49 -6.14
CA ILE A 120 5.99 4.58 -7.27
C ILE A 120 4.99 5.30 -8.18
N PRO A 121 5.35 5.57 -9.43
CA PRO A 121 4.49 6.36 -10.32
C PRO A 121 3.24 5.60 -10.75
N ASP A 122 2.23 6.35 -11.20
CA ASP A 122 0.99 5.78 -11.72
C ASP A 122 1.27 4.75 -12.82
N GLY A 123 0.52 3.66 -12.79
CA GLY A 123 0.60 2.62 -13.81
C GLY A 123 1.85 1.74 -13.79
N PHE A 124 2.72 1.90 -12.79
CA PHE A 124 3.94 1.10 -12.69
C PHE A 124 3.60 -0.37 -12.42
N ILE A 125 4.37 -1.28 -13.01
CA ILE A 125 4.15 -2.72 -12.89
C ILE A 125 5.40 -3.39 -12.33
N ILE A 126 5.22 -4.14 -11.26
CA ILE A 126 6.27 -4.95 -10.63
C ILE A 126 5.87 -6.41 -10.64
#